data_dc77d6a713c40a6840646abaafee6639
#
_entry.id   dc77d6a713c40a6840646abaafee6639
#
_cell.length_a   1.000
_cell.length_b   1.000
_cell.length_c   1.000
_cell.angle_alpha   90.00
_cell.angle_beta   90.00
_cell.angle_gamma   90.00
#
_symmetry.space_group_name_H-M   'P 1'
#
loop_
_entity.id
_entity.type
_entity.pdbx_description
1 polymer ?
#
loop_
_entity_poly.entity_id
_entity_poly.type
_entity_poly.pdbx_seq_one_letter_code
_entity_poly.pdbx_strand_id
1 'polypeptide(L)'
;MLLMKLQSKEKFSFLQLAHYLARIDNKYGQKEEEIILEYCTEMGIENLDNFDFDNFSLEKILNDFKSETSKKIVILELMILIHIDHSFNLNEKILIQKISDSFGIDISDVNDYSQWGKSVAM
;
A
#
# COMPACT_ATOMS: atom_id res chain seq x y z
N MET A 1 3.41 -11.22 -5.59
CA MET A 1 4.16 -12.21 -4.82
C MET A 1 4.03 -12.02 -3.32
N LEU A 2 4.47 -10.89 -2.77
CA LEU A 2 4.32 -10.66 -1.34
C LEU A 2 2.86 -10.52 -0.92
N LEU A 3 2.04 -9.90 -1.75
CA LEU A 3 0.63 -9.66 -1.43
C LEU A 3 -0.17 -10.94 -1.28
N MET A 4 0.26 -12.04 -1.90
CA MET A 4 -0.39 -13.33 -1.75
C MET A 4 -0.32 -13.85 -0.31
N LYS A 5 0.64 -13.36 0.47
CA LYS A 5 0.81 -13.78 1.87
C LYS A 5 -0.16 -13.10 2.82
N LEU A 6 -0.88 -12.08 2.35
CA LEU A 6 -1.89 -11.39 3.17
C LEU A 6 -3.13 -12.29 3.33
N GLN A 7 -3.79 -12.15 4.47
CA GLN A 7 -5.08 -12.79 4.70
C GLN A 7 -6.17 -12.12 3.87
N SER A 8 -7.29 -12.79 3.66
CA SER A 8 -8.37 -12.29 2.81
C SER A 8 -8.82 -10.88 3.18
N LYS A 9 -9.04 -10.64 4.47
CA LYS A 9 -9.44 -9.31 4.95
C LYS A 9 -8.35 -8.28 4.69
N GLU A 10 -7.10 -8.67 4.90
CA GLU A 10 -5.96 -7.78 4.68
C GLU A 10 -5.80 -7.41 3.21
N LYS A 11 -6.10 -8.32 2.30
CA LYS A 11 -6.05 -8.05 0.86
C LYS A 11 -7.02 -6.94 0.47
N PHE A 12 -8.26 -7.00 0.96
CA PHE A 12 -9.22 -5.94 0.71
C PHE A 12 -8.80 -4.62 1.33
N SER A 13 -8.28 -4.68 2.55
CA SER A 13 -7.82 -3.48 3.24
C SER A 13 -6.64 -2.85 2.51
N PHE A 14 -5.70 -3.67 2.03
CA PHE A 14 -4.59 -3.17 1.22
C PHE A 14 -5.08 -2.51 -0.07
N LEU A 15 -6.06 -3.13 -0.75
CA LEU A 15 -6.60 -2.56 -1.98
C LEU A 15 -7.21 -1.18 -1.74
N GLN A 16 -7.98 -1.02 -0.67
CA GLN A 16 -8.54 0.28 -0.31
C GLN A 16 -7.45 1.31 0.00
N LEU A 17 -6.41 0.88 0.71
CA LEU A 17 -5.29 1.75 1.05
C LEU A 17 -4.53 2.18 -0.21
N ALA A 18 -4.32 1.28 -1.14
CA ALA A 18 -3.67 1.59 -2.42
C ALA A 18 -4.48 2.61 -3.23
N HIS A 19 -5.80 2.43 -3.28
CA HIS A 19 -6.68 3.39 -3.95
C HIS A 19 -6.63 4.77 -3.28
N TYR A 20 -6.61 4.79 -1.96
CA TYR A 20 -6.53 6.05 -1.22
C TYR A 20 -5.21 6.77 -1.53
N LEU A 21 -4.11 6.06 -1.43
CA LEU A 21 -2.79 6.64 -1.68
C LEU A 21 -2.66 7.15 -3.12
N ALA A 22 -3.17 6.40 -4.07
CA ALA A 22 -3.08 6.77 -5.48
C ALA A 22 -3.86 8.06 -5.80
N ARG A 23 -4.82 8.42 -4.98
CA ARG A 23 -5.70 9.58 -5.22
C ARG A 23 -5.42 10.77 -4.31
N ILE A 24 -4.50 10.63 -3.36
CA ILE A 24 -4.33 11.65 -2.31
C ILE A 24 -3.85 13.00 -2.85
N ASP A 25 -3.19 13.01 -4.00
CA ASP A 25 -2.69 14.22 -4.63
C ASP A 25 -3.42 14.60 -5.91
N ASN A 26 -4.57 13.97 -6.18
CA ASN A 26 -5.39 14.17 -7.38
C ASN A 26 -4.67 13.79 -8.69
N LYS A 27 -3.64 12.97 -8.62
CA LYS A 27 -2.87 12.54 -9.79
C LYS A 27 -3.13 11.10 -10.18
N TYR A 28 -4.32 10.58 -9.85
CA TYR A 28 -4.67 9.22 -10.23
C TYR A 28 -4.73 9.12 -11.76
N GLY A 29 -3.85 8.31 -12.31
CA GLY A 29 -3.71 8.16 -13.74
C GLY A 29 -3.61 6.71 -14.16
N GLN A 30 -3.24 6.50 -15.43
CA GLN A 30 -3.18 5.17 -16.02
C GLN A 30 -2.13 4.28 -15.35
N LYS A 31 -0.98 4.83 -14.98
CA LYS A 31 0.08 4.05 -14.33
C LYS A 31 -0.37 3.50 -12.99
N GLU A 32 -1.03 4.33 -12.19
CA GLU A 32 -1.54 3.94 -10.89
C GLU A 32 -2.65 2.89 -11.04
N GLU A 33 -3.51 3.07 -12.03
CA GLU A 33 -4.56 2.10 -12.32
C GLU A 33 -3.97 0.74 -12.70
N GLU A 34 -2.96 0.74 -13.55
CA GLU A 34 -2.31 -0.49 -13.98
C GLU A 34 -1.67 -1.26 -12.82
N ILE A 35 -0.98 -0.55 -11.92
CA ILE A 35 -0.34 -1.20 -10.78
C ILE A 35 -1.39 -1.76 -9.81
N ILE A 36 -2.49 -1.05 -9.62
CA ILE A 36 -3.58 -1.54 -8.77
C ILE A 36 -4.21 -2.79 -9.37
N LEU A 37 -4.39 -2.84 -10.69
CA LEU A 37 -4.88 -4.04 -11.37
C LEU A 37 -3.92 -5.22 -11.20
N GLU A 38 -2.61 -4.96 -11.25
CA GLU A 38 -1.62 -5.99 -10.97
C GLU A 38 -1.71 -6.50 -9.54
N TYR A 39 -1.94 -5.61 -8.58
CA TYR A 39 -2.16 -6.01 -7.19
C TYR A 39 -3.38 -6.92 -7.06
N CYS A 40 -4.48 -6.57 -7.72
CA CYS A 40 -5.70 -7.38 -7.70
C CYS A 40 -5.44 -8.78 -8.28
N THR A 41 -4.72 -8.83 -9.39
CA THR A 41 -4.36 -10.10 -10.02
C THR A 41 -3.49 -10.95 -9.10
N GLU A 42 -2.48 -10.35 -8.49
CA GLU A 42 -1.59 -11.05 -7.56
C GLU A 42 -2.34 -11.59 -6.34
N MET A 43 -3.26 -10.78 -5.80
CA MET A 43 -4.04 -11.17 -4.63
C MET A 43 -5.20 -12.10 -4.94
N GLY A 44 -5.56 -12.23 -6.23
CA GLY A 44 -6.70 -13.04 -6.64
C GLY A 44 -8.05 -12.46 -6.24
N ILE A 45 -8.17 -11.13 -6.23
CA ILE A 45 -9.41 -10.44 -5.89
C ILE A 45 -9.80 -9.47 -7.01
N GLU A 46 -11.08 -9.12 -7.06
CA GLU A 46 -11.59 -8.14 -8.01
C GLU A 46 -11.27 -6.72 -7.54
N ASN A 47 -11.07 -5.81 -8.49
CA ASN A 47 -10.88 -4.40 -8.18
C ASN A 47 -12.19 -3.80 -7.63
N LEU A 48 -12.06 -2.68 -6.92
CA LEU A 48 -13.21 -1.95 -6.40
C LEU A 48 -13.94 -1.25 -7.56
N ASP A 49 -15.25 -1.40 -7.62
CA ASP A 49 -16.08 -0.70 -8.62
C ASP A 49 -16.08 0.81 -8.37
N ASN A 50 -16.10 1.17 -7.11
CA ASN A 50 -16.18 2.56 -6.66
C ASN A 50 -15.40 2.72 -5.37
N PHE A 51 -14.39 3.60 -5.37
CA PHE A 51 -13.67 3.91 -4.15
C PHE A 51 -14.22 5.20 -3.55
N ASP A 52 -14.72 5.13 -2.33
CA ASP A 52 -15.27 6.28 -1.63
C ASP A 52 -14.18 6.97 -0.81
N PHE A 53 -13.51 7.95 -1.43
CA PHE A 53 -12.43 8.69 -0.81
C PHE A 53 -12.88 9.44 0.45
N ASP A 54 -14.09 10.00 0.41
CA ASP A 54 -14.58 10.84 1.49
C ASP A 54 -14.93 10.07 2.76
N ASN A 55 -15.36 8.82 2.61
CA ASN A 55 -15.74 7.97 3.74
C ASN A 55 -14.66 6.97 4.14
N PHE A 56 -13.47 7.07 3.54
CA PHE A 56 -12.36 6.19 3.88
C PHE A 56 -11.82 6.53 5.27
N SER A 57 -11.65 5.50 6.11
CA SER A 57 -11.05 5.65 7.43
C SER A 57 -9.71 4.91 7.48
N LEU A 58 -8.62 5.68 7.50
CA LEU A 58 -7.28 5.12 7.55
C LEU A 58 -7.07 4.26 8.80
N GLU A 59 -7.51 4.75 9.95
CA GLU A 59 -7.33 4.02 11.22
C GLU A 59 -7.99 2.65 11.19
N LYS A 60 -9.21 2.57 10.68
CA LYS A 60 -9.93 1.30 10.59
C LYS A 60 -9.22 0.32 9.67
N ILE A 61 -8.73 0.81 8.54
CA ILE A 61 -8.03 -0.01 7.57
C ILE A 61 -6.71 -0.53 8.15
N LEU A 62 -5.94 0.33 8.81
CA LEU A 62 -4.66 -0.08 9.39
C LEU A 62 -4.82 -1.12 10.50
N ASN A 63 -5.92 -1.07 11.23
CA ASN A 63 -6.21 -2.04 12.29
C ASN A 63 -6.43 -3.46 11.78
N ASP A 64 -6.68 -3.63 10.48
CA ASP A 64 -6.86 -4.95 9.89
C ASP A 64 -5.55 -5.73 9.75
N PHE A 65 -4.42 -5.05 9.79
CA PHE A 65 -3.10 -5.68 9.65
C PHE A 65 -2.54 -5.99 11.03
N LYS A 66 -2.43 -7.29 11.36
CA LYS A 66 -2.11 -7.73 12.72
C LYS A 66 -0.68 -8.23 12.89
N SER A 67 -0.10 -8.84 11.86
CA SER A 67 1.24 -9.43 11.98
C SER A 67 2.31 -8.46 11.50
N GLU A 68 3.53 -8.62 12.04
CA GLU A 68 4.70 -7.87 11.59
C GLU A 68 4.95 -8.07 10.10
N THR A 69 4.79 -9.30 9.63
CA THR A 69 5.00 -9.62 8.21
C THR A 69 4.03 -8.87 7.32
N SER A 70 2.74 -8.87 7.66
CA SER A 70 1.73 -8.15 6.89
C SER A 70 2.01 -6.64 6.87
N LYS A 71 2.39 -6.07 8.00
CA LYS A 71 2.70 -4.64 8.09
C LYS A 71 3.89 -4.26 7.20
N LYS A 72 4.93 -5.08 7.20
CA LYS A 72 6.10 -4.85 6.34
C LYS A 72 5.75 -4.96 4.87
N ILE A 73 4.93 -5.93 4.49
CA ILE A 73 4.46 -6.10 3.11
C ILE A 73 3.71 -4.85 2.65
N VAL A 74 2.82 -4.34 3.49
CA VAL A 74 2.05 -3.13 3.17
C VAL A 74 2.97 -1.95 2.89
N ILE A 75 3.93 -1.70 3.77
CA ILE A 75 4.87 -0.58 3.60
C ILE A 75 5.67 -0.73 2.29
N LEU A 76 6.20 -1.93 2.03
CA LEU A 76 6.99 -2.17 0.82
C LEU A 76 6.19 -1.91 -0.45
N GLU A 77 4.97 -2.44 -0.51
CA GLU A 77 4.15 -2.33 -1.71
C GLU A 77 3.65 -0.90 -1.92
N LEU A 78 3.33 -0.18 -0.84
CA LEU A 78 2.93 1.22 -0.95
C LEU A 78 4.10 2.09 -1.40
N MET A 79 5.32 1.78 -0.98
CA MET A 79 6.49 2.51 -1.46
C MET A 79 6.71 2.30 -2.95
N ILE A 80 6.44 1.10 -3.46
CA ILE A 80 6.51 0.83 -4.89
C ILE A 80 5.50 1.70 -5.64
N LEU A 81 4.26 1.76 -5.14
CA LEU A 81 3.20 2.56 -5.75
C LEU A 81 3.57 4.05 -5.78
N ILE A 82 4.13 4.55 -4.70
CA ILE A 82 4.53 5.96 -4.60
C ILE A 82 5.63 6.31 -5.61
N HIS A 83 6.59 5.41 -5.82
CA HIS A 83 7.74 5.69 -6.66
C HIS A 83 7.50 5.41 -8.15
N ILE A 84 6.31 4.97 -8.52
CA ILE A 84 6.04 4.56 -9.90
C ILE A 84 6.10 5.73 -10.89
N ASP A 85 5.80 6.94 -10.44
CA ASP A 85 5.83 8.14 -11.29
C ASP A 85 7.04 9.03 -10.98
N HIS A 86 7.97 8.55 -10.17
CA HIS A 86 9.19 9.26 -9.77
C HIS A 86 8.93 10.55 -8.97
N SER A 87 7.70 10.77 -8.50
CA SER A 87 7.40 11.93 -7.67
C SER A 87 6.88 11.49 -6.30
N PHE A 88 7.70 11.77 -5.28
CA PHE A 88 7.36 11.48 -3.90
C PHE A 88 6.96 12.80 -3.22
N ASN A 89 5.68 13.17 -3.31
CA ASN A 89 5.22 14.47 -2.83
C ASN A 89 4.98 14.47 -1.32
N LEU A 90 4.70 15.67 -0.79
CA LEU A 90 4.54 15.87 0.64
C LEU A 90 3.35 15.08 1.22
N ASN A 91 2.23 15.04 0.51
CA ASN A 91 1.05 14.33 0.99
C ASN A 91 1.32 12.82 1.13
N GLU A 92 2.05 12.26 0.18
CA GLU A 92 2.44 10.86 0.22
C GLU A 92 3.41 10.58 1.38
N LYS A 93 4.36 11.49 1.61
CA LYS A 93 5.28 11.38 2.76
C LYS A 93 4.54 11.40 4.08
N ILE A 94 3.57 12.30 4.22
CA ILE A 94 2.76 12.40 5.45
C ILE A 94 1.98 11.11 5.67
N LEU A 95 1.37 10.57 4.61
CA LEU A 95 0.60 9.34 4.72
C LEU A 95 1.47 8.16 5.13
N ILE A 96 2.63 7.99 4.48
CA ILE A 96 3.56 6.90 4.79
C ILE A 96 4.05 7.02 6.23
N GLN A 97 4.32 8.25 6.69
CA GLN A 97 4.74 8.46 8.08
C GLN A 97 3.65 8.04 9.06
N LYS A 98 2.39 8.39 8.78
CA LYS A 98 1.27 7.99 9.62
C LYS A 98 1.11 6.48 9.67
N ILE A 99 1.24 5.82 8.53
CA ILE A 99 1.15 4.35 8.46
C ILE A 99 2.28 3.71 9.25
N SER A 100 3.50 4.18 9.05
CA SER A 100 4.69 3.67 9.74
C SER A 100 4.56 3.84 11.25
N ASP A 101 4.10 5.00 11.70
CA ASP A 101 3.89 5.26 13.13
C ASP A 101 2.83 4.33 13.72
N SER A 102 1.73 4.12 12.99
CA SER A 102 0.67 3.22 13.42
C SER A 102 1.14 1.77 13.52
N PHE A 103 2.03 1.36 12.63
CA PHE A 103 2.56 0.01 12.60
C PHE A 103 3.75 -0.19 13.55
N GLY A 104 4.29 0.88 14.12
CA GLY A 104 5.49 0.81 14.95
C GLY A 104 6.74 0.50 14.16
N ILE A 105 6.78 0.90 12.88
CA ILE A 105 7.91 0.69 11.99
C ILE A 105 8.62 2.02 11.77
N ASP A 106 9.95 2.04 11.91
CA ASP A 106 10.72 3.24 11.66
C ASP A 106 10.85 3.46 10.15
N ILE A 107 10.40 4.62 9.67
CA ILE A 107 10.42 4.94 8.24
C ILE A 107 11.84 5.00 7.69
N SER A 108 12.84 5.26 8.54
CA SER A 108 14.25 5.26 8.11
C SER A 108 14.71 3.89 7.63
N ASP A 109 14.01 2.82 8.03
CA ASP A 109 14.31 1.45 7.62
C ASP A 109 13.70 1.08 6.27
N VAL A 110 12.98 1.99 5.63
CA VAL A 110 12.26 1.69 4.37
C VAL A 110 13.19 1.18 3.28
N ASN A 111 14.40 1.74 3.18
CA ASN A 111 15.38 1.28 2.20
C ASN A 111 15.76 -0.18 2.42
N ASP A 112 15.94 -0.59 3.67
CA ASP A 112 16.26 -1.97 4.02
C ASP A 112 15.10 -2.89 3.69
N TYR A 113 13.87 -2.48 3.97
CA TYR A 113 12.68 -3.24 3.62
C TYR A 113 12.54 -3.41 2.11
N SER A 114 12.87 -2.37 1.34
CA SER A 114 12.84 -2.44 -0.11
C SER A 114 13.82 -3.49 -0.63
N GLN A 115 15.04 -3.52 -0.08
CA GLN A 115 16.03 -4.54 -0.45
C GLN A 115 15.60 -5.93 -0.01
N TRP A 116 15.04 -6.04 1.19
CA TRP A 116 14.50 -7.30 1.68
C TRP A 116 13.40 -7.82 0.75
N GLY A 117 12.49 -6.94 0.32
CA GLY A 117 11.43 -7.30 -0.61
C GLY A 117 11.98 -7.84 -1.92
N LYS A 118 13.02 -7.22 -2.45
CA LYS A 118 13.68 -7.69 -3.67
C LYS A 118 14.29 -9.09 -3.48
N SER A 119 14.93 -9.31 -2.34
CA SER A 119 15.53 -10.62 -2.04
C SER A 119 14.48 -11.72 -1.94
N VAL A 120 13.36 -11.44 -1.31
CA VAL A 120 12.29 -12.42 -1.12
C VAL A 120 11.53 -12.67 -2.42
N ALA A 121 11.38 -11.63 -3.26
CA ALA A 121 10.64 -11.72 -4.51
C ALA A 121 11.43 -12.43 -5.61
N MET A 122 12.75 -12.45 -5.50
CA MET A 122 13.61 -13.13 -6.45
C MET A 122 13.77 -14.60 -6.11
#